data_b6fb0631d8a70fd3e00283be9efd9d3a
#
_entry.id   b6fb0631d8a70fd3e00283be9efd9d3a
#
_cell.length_a   1.000
_cell.length_b   1.000
_cell.length_c   1.000
_cell.angle_alpha   90.00
_cell.angle_beta   90.00
_cell.angle_gamma   90.00
#
_symmetry.space_group_name_H-M   'P 1'
#
loop_
_entity.id
_entity.type
_entity.pdbx_description
1 polymer ?
#
loop_
_entity_poly.entity_id
_entity_poly.type
_entity_poly.pdbx_seq_one_letter_code
_entity_poly.pdbx_strand_id
1 'polypeptide(L)' 'MDEIAVLIPCYNESKTIEKVIKDFQAALPEAVIYVYDNNSTDGTDEIARNAGAIVRYEYQQGKGNVIRRMFREIDAK' A
#
# COMPACT_ATOMS: atom_id res chain seq x y z
N MET A 1 13.05 11.40 -15.33
CA MET A 1 12.72 11.79 -13.97
C MET A 1 12.32 10.58 -13.15
N ASP A 2 12.94 10.41 -12.04
CA ASP A 2 12.67 9.25 -11.21
C ASP A 2 11.41 9.46 -10.39
N GLU A 3 10.56 8.47 -10.41
CA GLU A 3 9.38 8.48 -9.57
C GLU A 3 9.68 7.81 -8.24
N ILE A 4 9.11 8.38 -7.19
CA ILE A 4 9.22 7.80 -5.87
C ILE A 4 7.98 6.96 -5.61
N ALA A 5 8.16 5.69 -5.29
CA ALA A 5 7.08 4.80 -4.95
C ALA A 5 7.20 4.40 -3.49
N VAL A 6 6.12 4.55 -2.75
CA VAL A 6 6.04 4.11 -1.35
C VAL A 6 5.21 2.84 -1.34
N LEU A 7 5.76 1.76 -0.81
CA LEU A 7 5.13 0.46 -0.80
C LEU A 7 4.76 0.09 0.62
N ILE A 8 3.48 -0.07 0.89
CA ILE A 8 2.96 -0.31 2.24
C ILE A 8 2.21 -1.64 2.28
N PRO A 9 2.81 -2.68 2.83
CA PRO A 9 2.05 -3.92 3.07
C PRO A 9 1.16 -3.74 4.29
N CYS A 10 -0.07 -4.23 4.22
CA CYS A 10 -0.98 -4.08 5.35
C CYS A 10 -1.90 -5.28 5.49
N TYR A 11 -2.38 -5.44 6.72
CA TYR A 11 -3.34 -6.48 7.05
C TYR A 11 -4.13 -6.02 8.28
N ASN A 12 -5.44 -5.79 8.08
CA ASN A 12 -6.34 -5.36 9.16
C ASN A 12 -5.81 -4.14 9.91
N GLU A 13 -5.50 -3.08 9.15
CA GLU A 13 -4.95 -1.87 9.72
C GLU A 13 -5.86 -0.67 9.48
N SER A 14 -7.17 -0.90 9.54
CA SER A 14 -8.14 0.14 9.22
C SER A 14 -8.03 1.37 10.12
N LYS A 15 -7.54 1.19 11.35
CA LYS A 15 -7.47 2.31 12.28
C LYS A 15 -6.28 3.21 12.05
N THR A 16 -5.25 2.74 11.34
CA THR A 16 -4.00 3.49 11.21
C THR A 16 -3.61 3.77 9.77
N ILE A 17 -4.19 3.06 8.80
CA ILE A 17 -3.72 3.14 7.42
C ILE A 17 -3.91 4.53 6.83
N GLU A 18 -5.00 5.21 7.15
CA GLU A 18 -5.24 6.55 6.62
C GLU A 18 -4.15 7.51 7.07
N LYS A 19 -3.82 7.47 8.36
CA LYS A 19 -2.79 8.36 8.90
C LYS A 19 -1.44 8.07 8.27
N VAL A 20 -1.10 6.80 8.11
CA VAL A 20 0.17 6.43 7.51
C VAL A 20 0.26 6.98 6.08
N ILE A 21 -0.80 6.81 5.30
CA ILE A 21 -0.82 7.30 3.92
C ILE A 21 -0.69 8.81 3.89
N LYS A 22 -1.42 9.50 4.75
CA LYS A 22 -1.39 10.96 4.76
C LYS A 22 -0.04 11.50 5.23
N ASP A 23 0.59 10.81 6.16
CA ASP A 23 1.93 11.21 6.60
C ASP A 23 2.94 11.09 5.45
N PHE A 24 2.87 10.02 4.67
CA PHE A 24 3.74 9.89 3.51
C PHE A 24 3.42 10.92 2.44
N GLN A 25 2.15 11.21 2.22
CA GLN A 25 1.77 12.24 1.25
C GLN A 25 2.32 13.61 1.63
N ALA A 26 2.33 13.92 2.91
CA ALA A 26 2.86 15.19 3.38
C ALA A 26 4.37 15.25 3.26
N ALA A 27 5.05 14.15 3.55
CA ALA A 27 6.50 14.09 3.51
C ALA A 27 7.04 13.99 2.07
N LEU A 28 6.30 13.29 1.21
CA LEU A 28 6.74 13.00 -0.17
C LEU A 28 5.57 13.27 -1.11
N PRO A 29 5.24 14.56 -1.34
CA PRO A 29 4.01 14.89 -2.09
C PRO A 29 4.01 14.41 -3.53
N GLU A 30 5.17 14.11 -4.10
CA GLU A 30 5.23 13.61 -5.47
C GLU A 30 5.30 12.10 -5.56
N ALA A 31 5.28 11.42 -4.43
CA ALA A 31 5.38 9.96 -4.43
C ALA A 31 4.04 9.32 -4.76
N VAL A 32 4.10 8.18 -5.43
CA VAL A 32 2.93 7.32 -5.63
C VAL A 32 2.90 6.31 -4.51
N ILE A 33 1.77 6.20 -3.82
CA ILE A 33 1.64 5.33 -2.66
C ILE A 33 0.86 4.09 -3.06
N TYR A 34 1.49 2.94 -2.90
CA TYR A 34 0.89 1.64 -3.16
C TYR A 34 0.65 0.93 -1.83
N VAL A 35 -0.59 0.50 -1.63
CA VAL A 35 -0.94 -0.32 -0.46
C VAL A 35 -1.20 -1.73 -0.94
N TYR A 36 -0.46 -2.67 -0.41
CA TYR A 36 -0.62 -4.09 -0.73
C TYR A 36 -1.36 -4.76 0.42
N ASP A 37 -2.62 -5.04 0.18
CA ASP A 37 -3.52 -5.55 1.20
C ASP A 37 -3.50 -7.07 1.21
N ASN A 38 -3.15 -7.65 2.35
CA ASN A 38 -3.05 -9.10 2.50
C ASN A 38 -4.35 -9.65 3.07
N ASN A 39 -5.43 -9.51 2.29
CA ASN A 39 -6.73 -10.09 2.61
C ASN A 39 -7.33 -9.53 3.90
N SER A 40 -7.29 -8.22 4.07
CA SER A 40 -7.92 -7.57 5.21
C SER A 40 -9.43 -7.72 5.17
N THR A 41 -10.03 -7.82 6.34
CA THR A 41 -11.46 -7.99 6.47
C THR A 41 -12.14 -6.82 7.17
N ASP A 42 -11.39 -5.78 7.52
CA ASP A 42 -11.89 -4.64 8.31
C ASP A 42 -12.07 -3.36 7.50
N GLY A 43 -11.99 -3.45 6.17
CA GLY A 43 -12.15 -2.28 5.33
C GLY A 43 -10.88 -1.48 5.10
N THR A 44 -9.73 -2.03 5.47
CA THR A 44 -8.44 -1.36 5.27
C THR A 44 -8.24 -0.92 3.83
N ASP A 45 -8.57 -1.78 2.86
CA ASP A 45 -8.38 -1.49 1.46
C ASP A 45 -9.20 -0.29 1.01
N GLU A 46 -10.44 -0.22 1.45
CA GLU A 46 -11.31 0.88 1.07
C GLU A 46 -10.83 2.20 1.67
N ILE A 47 -10.41 2.17 2.93
CA ILE A 47 -9.87 3.35 3.58
C ILE A 47 -8.62 3.84 2.86
N ALA A 48 -7.74 2.92 2.48
CA ALA A 48 -6.51 3.27 1.78
C ALA A 48 -6.83 3.90 0.42
N ARG A 49 -7.78 3.32 -0.31
CA ARG A 49 -8.17 3.85 -1.61
C ARG A 49 -8.73 5.26 -1.48
N ASN A 50 -9.57 5.47 -0.47
CA ASN A 50 -10.16 6.79 -0.24
C ASN A 50 -9.13 7.82 0.20
N ALA A 51 -8.03 7.38 0.78
CA ALA A 51 -6.94 8.29 1.17
C ALA A 51 -6.03 8.65 0.00
N GLY A 52 -6.23 8.03 -1.16
CA GLY A 52 -5.47 8.37 -2.36
C GLY A 52 -4.41 7.36 -2.74
N ALA A 53 -4.32 6.23 -2.06
CA ALA A 53 -3.35 5.20 -2.41
C ALA A 53 -3.88 4.30 -3.52
N ILE A 54 -2.95 3.71 -4.25
CA ILE A 54 -3.28 2.65 -5.21
C ILE A 54 -3.26 1.34 -4.45
N VAL A 55 -4.39 0.64 -4.45
CA VAL A 55 -4.53 -0.58 -3.67
C VAL A 55 -4.35 -1.80 -4.56
N ARG A 56 -3.48 -2.70 -4.14
CA ARG A 56 -3.28 -4.00 -4.74
C ARG A 56 -3.58 -5.07 -3.70
N TYR A 57 -3.84 -6.27 -4.15
CA TYR A 57 -4.25 -7.35 -3.25
C TYR A 57 -3.30 -8.52 -3.37
N GLU A 58 -2.99 -9.12 -2.22
CA GLU A 58 -2.23 -10.35 -2.15
C GLU A 58 -2.97 -11.30 -1.23
N TYR A 59 -3.50 -12.38 -1.79
CA TYR A 59 -4.37 -13.27 -1.04
C TYR A 59 -3.62 -14.41 -0.35
N GLN A 60 -2.36 -14.58 -0.66
CA GLN A 60 -1.56 -15.57 0.05
C GLN A 60 -1.18 -15.03 1.42
N GLN A 61 -1.22 -15.90 2.43
CA GLN A 61 -0.89 -15.47 3.79
C GLN A 61 0.61 -15.18 3.89
N GLY A 62 0.96 -14.19 4.72
CA GLY A 62 2.33 -13.88 5.03
C GLY A 62 2.84 -12.62 4.36
N LYS A 63 3.44 -11.75 5.16
CA LYS A 63 3.92 -10.46 4.66
C LYS A 63 5.06 -10.59 3.67
N GLY A 64 5.81 -11.69 3.76
CA GLY A 64 6.89 -11.93 2.80
C GLY A 64 6.38 -12.08 1.38
N ASN A 65 5.22 -12.70 1.22
CA ASN A 65 4.63 -12.85 -0.11
C ASN A 65 4.16 -11.50 -0.65
N VAL A 66 3.62 -10.65 0.19
CA VAL A 66 3.20 -9.32 -0.22
C VAL A 66 4.39 -8.51 -0.71
N ILE A 67 5.47 -8.51 0.04
CA ILE A 67 6.67 -7.74 -0.32
C ILE A 67 7.23 -8.24 -1.64
N ARG A 68 7.27 -9.56 -1.84
CA ARG A 68 7.79 -10.13 -3.08
C ARG A 68 6.94 -9.72 -4.28
N ARG A 69 5.63 -9.72 -4.11
CA ARG A 69 4.73 -9.30 -5.18
C ARG A 69 4.91 -7.83 -5.50
N MET A 70 5.10 -7.00 -4.48
CA MET A 70 5.31 -5.57 -4.69
C MET A 70 6.50 -5.31 -5.59
N PHE A 71 7.64 -5.92 -5.27
CA PHE A 71 8.84 -5.71 -6.07
C PHE A 71 8.67 -6.24 -7.49
N ARG A 72 8.02 -7.40 -7.63
CA ARG A 72 7.82 -7.97 -8.97
C ARG A 72 6.97 -7.04 -9.84
N GLU A 73 5.91 -6.49 -9.28
CA GLU A 73 5.01 -5.64 -10.06
C GLU A 73 5.64 -4.30 -10.40
N ILE A 74 6.39 -3.74 -9.48
CA ILE A 74 7.06 -2.46 -9.71
C ILE A 74 8.18 -2.63 -10.73
N ASP A 75 8.95 -3.70 -10.63
CA ASP A 75 10.06 -3.93 -11.56
C ASP A 75 9.58 -4.21 -12.99
N ALA A 76 8.36 -4.70 -13.13
CA ALA A 76 7.82 -5.01 -14.46
C ALA A 76 7.53 -3.77 -15.28
N LYS A 77 7.54 -2.63 -14.65
CA LYS A 77 7.34 -1.38 -15.37
C LYS A 77 8.63 -0.91 -15.99
#